data_577aa3c5cbe0d16f49e8c1f6559ad783
#
_entry.id   577aa3c5cbe0d16f49e8c1f6559ad783
#
_cell.length_a   1.000
_cell.length_b   1.000
_cell.length_c   1.000
_cell.angle_alpha   90.00
_cell.angle_beta   90.00
_cell.angle_gamma   90.00
#
_symmetry.space_group_name_H-M   'P 1'
#
loop_
_entity.id
_entity.type
_entity.pdbx_description
1 polymer ?
#
loop_
_entity_poly.entity_id
_entity_poly.type
_entity_poly.pdbx_seq_one_letter_code
_entity_poly.pdbx_strand_id
1 'polypeptide(L)'
;MILYFIELPAEFKKPLTDLTAKEEDKVILECELSKPDKLVKWLKDGKEIKPDDHVHFSVDLATHQLIIDNVMLDDKGKYSCICGDVATEAKLIIEGNVHLIF
;
A
#
# COMPACT_ATOMS: atom_id res chain seq x y z
N MET A 1 -1.43 11.22 -43.51
CA MET A 1 -0.82 10.25 -42.62
C MET A 1 -1.53 10.25 -41.27
N ILE A 2 -1.92 9.09 -40.81
CA ILE A 2 -2.59 8.95 -39.53
C ILE A 2 -1.56 8.47 -38.51
N LEU A 3 -1.39 9.27 -37.47
CA LEU A 3 -0.50 8.89 -36.37
C LEU A 3 -1.34 8.30 -35.25
N TYR A 4 -1.00 7.06 -34.89
CA TYR A 4 -1.61 6.42 -33.74
C TYR A 4 -0.66 6.55 -32.57
N PHE A 5 -1.17 7.12 -31.50
CA PHE A 5 -0.44 7.16 -30.24
C PHE A 5 -0.99 6.04 -29.36
N ILE A 6 -0.15 5.07 -29.07
CA ILE A 6 -0.51 3.97 -28.18
C ILE A 6 0.16 4.21 -26.86
N GLU A 7 -0.63 4.44 -25.83
CA GLU A 7 -0.12 4.51 -24.48
C GLU A 7 -0.17 3.11 -23.86
N LEU A 8 0.97 2.61 -23.42
CA LEU A 8 1.03 1.34 -22.72
C LEU A 8 0.41 1.52 -21.33
N PRO A 9 -0.34 0.54 -20.84
CA PRO A 9 -0.88 0.63 -19.49
C PRO A 9 0.24 0.66 -18.45
N ALA A 10 -0.04 1.30 -17.31
CA ALA A 10 0.89 1.30 -16.20
C ALA A 10 0.99 -0.11 -15.61
N GLU A 11 2.19 -0.44 -15.13
CA GLU A 11 2.48 -1.70 -14.46
C GLU A 11 3.19 -1.38 -13.15
N PHE A 12 3.22 -2.33 -12.23
CA PHE A 12 3.99 -2.17 -11.01
C PHE A 12 5.43 -2.54 -11.27
N LYS A 13 6.30 -1.53 -11.27
CA LYS A 13 7.74 -1.69 -11.41
C LYS A 13 8.33 -2.27 -10.13
N LYS A 14 7.81 -1.83 -8.98
CA LYS A 14 8.15 -2.38 -7.67
C LYS A 14 6.83 -2.72 -6.97
N PRO A 15 6.54 -4.02 -6.77
CA PRO A 15 5.32 -4.41 -6.08
C PRO A 15 5.44 -4.21 -4.57
N LEU A 16 4.31 -4.28 -3.89
CA LEU A 16 4.29 -4.35 -2.44
C LEU A 16 4.98 -5.63 -1.98
N THR A 17 5.58 -5.59 -0.80
CA THR A 17 6.19 -6.76 -0.18
C THR A 17 5.60 -6.98 1.21
N ASP A 18 5.54 -8.24 1.62
CA ASP A 18 5.06 -8.57 2.96
C ASP A 18 5.93 -7.90 4.01
N LEU A 19 5.32 -7.49 5.10
CA LEU A 19 5.99 -6.74 6.14
C LEU A 19 5.52 -7.23 7.51
N THR A 20 6.47 -7.34 8.44
CA THR A 20 6.18 -7.63 9.84
C THR A 20 6.55 -6.41 10.67
N ALA A 21 5.65 -5.98 11.51
CA ALA A 21 5.86 -4.82 12.38
C ALA A 21 5.44 -5.17 13.80
N LYS A 22 5.87 -4.35 14.74
CA LYS A 22 5.45 -4.46 16.15
C LYS A 22 4.39 -3.40 16.42
N GLU A 23 3.51 -3.67 17.39
CA GLU A 23 2.55 -2.65 17.80
C GLU A 23 3.25 -1.32 18.08
N GLU A 24 2.58 -0.24 17.74
CA GLU A 24 3.03 1.13 17.89
C GLU A 24 4.07 1.59 16.87
N ASP A 25 4.59 0.69 16.04
CA ASP A 25 5.50 1.07 14.96
C ASP A 25 4.77 1.91 13.90
N LYS A 26 5.54 2.69 13.18
CA LYS A 26 5.09 3.32 11.95
C LYS A 26 5.34 2.34 10.81
N VAL A 27 4.30 2.08 10.02
CA VAL A 27 4.38 1.16 8.88
C VAL A 27 4.25 1.93 7.58
N ILE A 28 5.11 1.62 6.64
CA ILE A 28 5.04 2.18 5.29
C ILE A 28 5.00 1.03 4.31
N LEU A 29 3.90 0.91 3.57
CA LEU A 29 3.78 -0.01 2.44
C LEU A 29 3.99 0.80 1.18
N GLU A 30 4.97 0.41 0.39
CA GLU A 30 5.39 1.19 -0.76
C GLU A 30 5.39 0.35 -2.02
N CYS A 31 4.93 0.93 -3.11
CA CYS A 31 5.04 0.35 -4.44
C CYS A 31 5.36 1.45 -5.45
N GLU A 32 5.88 1.05 -6.59
CA GLU A 32 6.21 2.01 -7.65
C GLU A 32 5.57 1.55 -8.95
N LEU A 33 4.89 2.48 -9.61
CA LEU A 33 4.32 2.25 -10.92
C LEU A 33 5.35 2.56 -12.00
N SER A 34 5.12 2.04 -13.19
CA SER A 34 5.96 2.33 -14.36
C SER A 34 5.75 3.73 -14.91
N LYS A 35 4.68 4.41 -14.49
CA LYS A 35 4.31 5.74 -14.96
C LYS A 35 3.90 6.63 -13.79
N PRO A 36 4.23 7.93 -13.85
CA PRO A 36 3.71 8.89 -12.88
C PRO A 36 2.27 9.26 -13.19
N ASP A 37 1.67 10.06 -12.31
CA ASP A 37 0.35 10.69 -12.50
C ASP A 37 -0.80 9.68 -12.68
N LYS A 38 -0.68 8.50 -12.06
CA LYS A 38 -1.74 7.51 -12.06
C LYS A 38 -2.44 7.49 -10.70
N LEU A 39 -3.74 7.30 -10.73
CA LEU A 39 -4.52 7.15 -9.51
C LEU A 39 -4.54 5.70 -9.10
N VAL A 40 -4.42 5.46 -7.80
CA VAL A 40 -4.50 4.12 -7.23
C VAL A 40 -5.58 4.07 -6.17
N LYS A 41 -6.06 2.86 -5.91
CA LYS A 41 -6.93 2.58 -4.77
C LYS A 41 -6.19 1.65 -3.83
N TRP A 42 -6.34 1.91 -2.55
CA TRP A 42 -5.80 1.02 -1.52
C TRP A 42 -6.92 0.24 -0.88
N LEU A 43 -6.74 -1.06 -0.77
CA LEU A 43 -7.72 -1.95 -0.13
C LEU A 43 -7.07 -2.66 1.05
N LYS A 44 -7.89 -2.97 2.04
CA LYS A 44 -7.50 -3.85 3.13
C LYS A 44 -8.52 -4.97 3.19
N ASP A 45 -8.05 -6.21 3.05
CA ASP A 45 -8.91 -7.40 3.03
C ASP A 45 -10.07 -7.25 2.05
N GLY A 46 -9.81 -6.64 0.89
CA GLY A 46 -10.79 -6.45 -0.17
C GLY A 46 -11.68 -5.23 -0.04
N LYS A 47 -11.52 -4.42 1.00
CA LYS A 47 -12.33 -3.22 1.22
C LYS A 47 -11.51 -1.97 1.01
N GLU A 48 -12.08 -0.99 0.31
CA GLU A 48 -11.39 0.27 0.06
C GLU A 48 -11.12 1.00 1.38
N ILE A 49 -9.89 1.47 1.51
CA ILE A 49 -9.44 2.22 2.68
C ILE A 49 -9.73 3.69 2.45
N LYS A 50 -10.35 4.34 3.45
CA LYS A 50 -10.49 5.79 3.46
C LYS A 50 -9.42 6.35 4.38
N PRO A 51 -8.64 7.34 3.93
CA PRO A 51 -7.60 7.91 4.78
C PRO A 51 -8.18 8.65 5.97
N ASP A 52 -7.46 8.60 7.08
CA ASP A 52 -7.83 9.29 8.32
C ASP A 52 -6.54 9.66 9.08
N ASP A 53 -6.66 9.99 10.37
CA ASP A 53 -5.50 10.36 11.18
C ASP A 53 -4.54 9.18 11.44
N HIS A 54 -5.03 7.96 11.31
CA HIS A 54 -4.27 6.74 11.57
C HIS A 54 -3.61 6.19 10.31
N VAL A 55 -4.31 6.26 9.18
CA VAL A 55 -3.85 5.74 7.89
C VAL A 55 -3.93 6.84 6.85
N HIS A 56 -2.82 7.09 6.17
CA HIS A 56 -2.82 8.08 5.10
C HIS A 56 -1.95 7.63 3.94
N PHE A 57 -2.13 8.29 2.81
CA PHE A 57 -1.46 7.92 1.57
C PHE A 57 -0.51 9.04 1.15
N SER A 58 0.57 8.66 0.49
CA SER A 58 1.54 9.59 -0.07
C SER A 58 1.88 9.17 -1.48
N VAL A 59 2.06 10.15 -2.34
CA VAL A 59 2.46 9.93 -3.73
C VAL A 59 3.62 10.86 -4.04
N ASP A 60 4.67 10.29 -4.60
CA ASP A 60 5.81 11.04 -5.11
C ASP A 60 6.15 10.49 -6.49
N LEU A 61 5.76 11.21 -7.54
CA LEU A 61 5.89 10.76 -8.92
C LEU A 61 5.16 9.42 -9.11
N ALA A 62 5.89 8.35 -9.37
CA ALA A 62 5.30 7.02 -9.57
C ALA A 62 5.30 6.17 -8.30
N THR A 63 5.83 6.69 -7.20
CA THR A 63 5.91 5.96 -5.94
C THR A 63 4.69 6.26 -5.06
N HIS A 64 3.98 5.21 -4.68
CA HIS A 64 2.79 5.30 -3.85
C HIS A 64 3.04 4.62 -2.52
N GLN A 65 2.66 5.30 -1.45
CA GLN A 65 2.84 4.79 -0.09
C GLN A 65 1.53 4.82 0.68
N LEU A 66 1.29 3.76 1.44
CA LEU A 66 0.29 3.73 2.47
C LEU A 66 1.03 3.76 3.80
N ILE A 67 0.69 4.71 4.65
CA ILE A 67 1.39 4.96 5.90
C ILE A 67 0.42 4.76 7.06
N ILE A 68 0.81 3.90 8.00
CA ILE A 68 0.02 3.65 9.22
C ILE A 68 0.85 4.14 10.40
N ASP A 69 0.33 5.11 11.12
CA ASP A 69 0.97 5.60 12.33
C ASP A 69 0.49 4.80 13.53
N ASN A 70 1.40 4.47 14.44
CA ASN A 70 1.06 3.72 15.65
C ASN A 70 0.26 2.47 15.36
N VAL A 71 0.85 1.54 14.63
CA VAL A 71 0.17 0.34 14.17
C VAL A 71 -0.40 -0.46 15.34
N MET A 72 -1.61 -0.97 15.15
CA MET A 72 -2.33 -1.78 16.14
C MET A 72 -2.57 -3.17 15.58
N LEU A 73 -2.89 -4.12 16.44
CA LEU A 73 -3.15 -5.50 16.02
C LEU A 73 -4.23 -5.59 14.93
N ASP A 74 -5.23 -4.72 14.99
CA ASP A 74 -6.31 -4.70 14.00
C ASP A 74 -5.85 -4.25 12.61
N ASP A 75 -4.66 -3.68 12.51
CA ASP A 75 -4.12 -3.25 11.22
C ASP A 75 -3.55 -4.40 10.41
N LYS A 76 -3.41 -5.57 11.00
CA LYS A 76 -2.95 -6.75 10.27
C LYS A 76 -3.92 -7.10 9.17
N GLY A 77 -3.42 -7.63 8.08
CA GLY A 77 -4.26 -8.05 6.99
C GLY A 77 -3.55 -8.02 5.65
N LYS A 78 -4.33 -8.21 4.61
CA LYS A 78 -3.83 -8.17 3.25
C LYS A 78 -4.15 -6.80 2.66
N TYR A 79 -3.10 -6.07 2.28
CA TYR A 79 -3.23 -4.76 1.67
C TYR A 79 -3.00 -4.87 0.18
N SER A 80 -3.79 -4.16 -0.59
CA SER A 80 -3.69 -4.15 -2.06
C SER A 80 -3.64 -2.72 -2.55
N CYS A 81 -2.84 -2.52 -3.58
CA CYS A 81 -2.80 -1.26 -4.33
C CYS A 81 -3.24 -1.57 -5.74
N ILE A 82 -4.28 -0.91 -6.21
CA ILE A 82 -4.88 -1.17 -7.51
C ILE A 82 -4.75 0.06 -8.39
N CYS A 83 -4.23 -0.14 -9.58
CA CYS A 83 -4.15 0.89 -10.60
C CYS A 83 -4.79 0.35 -11.88
N GLY A 84 -6.06 0.74 -12.14
CA GLY A 84 -6.79 0.21 -13.28
C GLY A 84 -6.89 -1.32 -13.24
N ASP A 85 -6.31 -1.97 -14.23
CA ASP A 85 -6.38 -3.42 -14.36
C ASP A 85 -5.25 -4.16 -13.66
N VAL A 86 -4.30 -3.45 -13.08
CA VAL A 86 -3.17 -4.09 -12.40
C VAL A 86 -3.25 -3.84 -10.91
N ALA A 87 -2.76 -4.82 -10.15
CA ALA A 87 -2.79 -4.76 -8.70
C ALA A 87 -1.55 -5.42 -8.13
N THR A 88 -1.18 -4.97 -6.95
CA THR A 88 -0.17 -5.65 -6.14
C THR A 88 -0.71 -5.76 -4.73
N GLU A 89 -0.30 -6.79 -4.01
CA GLU A 89 -0.77 -7.02 -2.65
C GLU A 89 0.34 -7.56 -1.76
N ALA A 90 0.19 -7.33 -0.47
CA ALA A 90 1.13 -7.79 0.53
C ALA A 90 0.40 -8.02 1.84
N LYS A 91 0.99 -8.87 2.68
CA LYS A 91 0.48 -9.13 4.02
C LYS A 91 1.22 -8.28 5.02
N LEU A 92 0.48 -7.67 5.91
CA LEU A 92 1.02 -6.99 7.06
C LEU A 92 0.77 -7.86 8.29
N ILE A 93 1.86 -8.27 8.92
CA ILE A 93 1.82 -9.08 10.13
C ILE A 93 2.22 -8.18 11.29
N ILE A 94 1.43 -8.19 12.35
CA ILE A 94 1.68 -7.37 13.53
C ILE A 94 2.02 -8.28 14.70
N GLU A 95 3.16 -8.04 15.32
CA GLU A 95 3.55 -8.71 16.56
C GLU A 95 3.09 -7.84 17.72
N GLY A 96 2.36 -8.44 18.64
CA GLY A 96 1.92 -7.74 19.83
C GLY A 96 3.07 -7.52 20.79
N ASN A 97 2.95 -6.48 21.60
CA ASN A 97 3.85 -6.24 22.70
C ASN A 97 3.51 -7.24 23.81
N VAL A 98 4.36 -8.25 23.99
CA VAL A 98 4.14 -9.22 25.04
C VAL A 98 4.81 -8.72 26.30
N HIS A 99 4.00 -8.43 27.31
CA HIS A 99 4.50 -8.12 28.63
C HIS A 99 4.35 -9.36 29.47
N LEU A 100 5.49 -9.92 29.86
CA LEU A 100 5.49 -11.02 30.78
C LEU A 100 5.42 -10.44 32.19
N ILE A 101 4.31 -10.69 32.86
CA ILE A 101 4.09 -10.25 34.22
C ILE A 101 4.16 -11.49 35.11
N PHE A 102 5.07 -11.48 36.00
CA PHE A 102 5.23 -12.57 36.97
C PHE A 102 4.83 -12.10 38.34
#